data_94c5b8feeb5d163ec12d64a71ccfbe5e
#
_entry.id   94c5b8feeb5d163ec12d64a71ccfbe5e
#
_cell.length_a   1.000
_cell.length_b   1.000
_cell.length_c   1.000
_cell.angle_alpha   90.00
_cell.angle_beta   90.00
_cell.angle_gamma   90.00
#
_symmetry.space_group_name_H-M   'P 1'
#
loop_
_entity.id
_entity.type
_entity.pdbx_description
1 polymer ?
#
loop_
_entity_poly.entity_id
_entity_poly.type
_entity_poly.pdbx_seq_one_letter_code
_entity_poly.pdbx_strand_id
1 'polypeptide(L)'
;GKLARVTVTSSRLGDVLDHGLDIIHPPLWYLAWGAGLASTLTPISGLEIMMWLMFLGYVGGRLCEGTFQYWLASFDMFIWKKLDSFNRLITARRNPNLILLTYGWLTNQPDFGLLLVVAWHVISTAILIWRLMIGWQTKQKEGTLKSWLQDIDPVRDREIWAVKIFTRAPINLRKPYPVSSH
;
A
#
# COMPACT_ATOMS: atom_id res chain seq x y z
N GLY A 1 -16.34 -0.50 5.69
CA GLY A 1 -15.47 -1.65 5.93
C GLY A 1 -16.13 -3.03 5.83
N LYS A 2 -15.62 -4.01 6.56
CA LYS A 2 -16.08 -5.42 6.46
C LYS A 2 -17.57 -5.59 6.80
N LEU A 3 -18.07 -4.87 7.80
CA LEU A 3 -19.47 -4.96 8.21
C LEU A 3 -20.41 -4.48 7.09
N ALA A 4 -20.11 -3.35 6.46
CA ALA A 4 -20.91 -2.82 5.36
C ALA A 4 -20.96 -3.76 4.13
N ARG A 5 -19.91 -4.54 3.90
CA ARG A 5 -19.88 -5.56 2.83
C ARG A 5 -20.75 -6.77 3.17
N VAL A 6 -20.79 -7.17 4.43
CA VAL A 6 -21.60 -8.32 4.88
C VAL A 6 -23.08 -7.95 4.95
N THR A 7 -23.42 -6.72 5.32
CA THR A 7 -24.81 -6.24 5.44
C THR A 7 -25.35 -5.59 4.18
N VAL A 8 -24.55 -5.51 3.10
CA VAL A 8 -24.91 -4.84 1.83
C VAL A 8 -25.37 -3.39 2.03
N THR A 9 -24.89 -2.73 3.11
CA THR A 9 -25.24 -1.36 3.49
C THR A 9 -24.10 -0.38 3.19
N SER A 10 -23.35 -0.57 2.10
CA SER A 10 -22.31 0.37 1.72
C SER A 10 -22.93 1.68 1.24
N SER A 11 -22.57 2.80 1.89
CA SER A 11 -22.91 4.13 1.45
C SER A 11 -21.71 4.80 0.80
N ARG A 12 -21.96 5.67 -0.19
CA ARG A 12 -20.91 6.46 -0.86
C ARG A 12 -20.11 7.31 0.15
N LEU A 13 -20.79 7.84 1.16
CA LEU A 13 -20.16 8.59 2.25
C LEU A 13 -19.24 7.71 3.10
N GLY A 14 -19.69 6.50 3.44
CA GLY A 14 -18.89 5.53 4.20
C GLY A 14 -17.63 5.11 3.46
N ASP A 15 -17.70 4.97 2.15
CA ASP A 15 -16.56 4.63 1.29
C ASP A 15 -15.53 5.77 1.25
N VAL A 16 -16.00 7.03 1.10
CA VAL A 16 -15.16 8.22 1.14
C VAL A 16 -14.49 8.40 2.51
N LEU A 17 -15.22 8.17 3.60
CA LEU A 17 -14.68 8.27 4.96
C LEU A 17 -13.64 7.17 5.24
N ASP A 18 -13.91 5.92 4.83
CA ASP A 18 -12.98 4.80 5.01
C ASP A 18 -11.65 5.07 4.30
N HIS A 19 -11.71 5.49 3.03
CA HIS A 19 -10.52 5.86 2.25
C HIS A 19 -9.82 7.11 2.78
N GLY A 20 -10.57 8.14 3.16
CA GLY A 20 -10.01 9.38 3.70
C GLY A 20 -9.28 9.15 5.02
N LEU A 21 -9.86 8.38 5.92
CA LEU A 21 -9.22 8.02 7.19
C LEU A 21 -7.96 7.18 6.98
N ASP A 22 -7.98 6.24 6.05
CA ASP A 22 -6.81 5.42 5.71
C ASP A 22 -5.63 6.25 5.14
N ILE A 23 -5.92 7.42 4.59
CA ILE A 23 -4.87 8.35 4.10
C ILE A 23 -4.37 9.26 5.23
N ILE A 24 -5.26 9.80 6.05
CA ILE A 24 -4.92 10.84 7.05
C ILE A 24 -4.36 10.21 8.33
N HIS A 25 -4.92 9.09 8.77
CA HIS A 25 -4.60 8.49 10.05
C HIS A 25 -3.14 8.01 10.21
N PRO A 26 -2.49 7.35 9.22
CA PRO A 26 -1.12 6.90 9.39
C PRO A 26 -0.10 8.03 9.62
N PRO A 27 -0.09 9.15 8.86
CA PRO A 27 0.85 10.23 9.14
C PRO A 27 0.65 10.87 10.52
N LEU A 28 -0.59 10.91 11.05
CA LEU A 28 -0.84 11.42 12.39
C LEU A 28 -0.20 10.55 13.47
N TRP A 29 -0.18 9.23 13.32
CA TRP A 29 0.54 8.35 14.24
C TRP A 29 2.02 8.64 14.28
N TYR A 30 2.62 8.85 13.12
CA TYR A 30 4.04 9.11 13.03
C TYR A 30 4.40 10.43 13.66
N LEU A 31 3.58 11.46 13.44
CA LEU A 31 3.73 12.77 14.09
C LEU A 31 3.58 12.64 15.61
N ALA A 32 2.60 11.89 16.09
CA ALA A 32 2.41 11.64 17.53
C ALA A 32 3.61 10.89 18.14
N TRP A 33 4.15 9.88 17.44
CA TRP A 33 5.35 9.17 17.87
C TRP A 33 6.56 10.11 17.95
N GLY A 34 6.80 10.89 16.90
CA GLY A 34 7.87 11.90 16.89
C GLY A 34 7.72 12.93 18.00
N ALA A 35 6.49 13.43 18.23
CA ALA A 35 6.22 14.36 19.33
C ALA A 35 6.47 13.73 20.71
N GLY A 36 6.12 12.45 20.88
CA GLY A 36 6.46 11.69 22.09
C GLY A 36 7.97 11.59 22.32
N LEU A 37 8.73 11.33 21.28
CA LEU A 37 10.19 11.29 21.35
C LEU A 37 10.81 12.67 21.62
N ALA A 38 10.23 13.76 21.09
CA ALA A 38 10.67 15.12 21.36
C ALA A 38 10.51 15.51 22.83
N SER A 39 9.56 14.90 23.54
CA SER A 39 9.34 15.14 24.97
C SER A 39 10.29 14.36 25.89
N THR A 40 11.16 13.51 25.36
CA THR A 40 12.16 12.80 26.16
C THR A 40 13.31 13.70 26.58
N LEU A 41 13.97 13.36 27.69
CA LEU A 41 15.07 14.15 28.25
C LEU A 41 16.32 14.21 27.34
N THR A 42 16.44 13.30 26.39
CA THR A 42 17.54 13.27 25.40
C THR A 42 17.02 13.71 24.03
N PRO A 43 17.31 14.94 23.58
CA PRO A 43 16.87 15.40 22.29
C PRO A 43 17.52 14.59 21.16
N ILE A 44 16.70 14.04 20.28
CA ILE A 44 17.16 13.28 19.10
C ILE A 44 17.61 14.29 18.03
N SER A 45 18.88 14.25 17.67
CA SER A 45 19.41 15.11 16.62
C SER A 45 18.71 14.79 15.28
N GLY A 46 18.18 15.82 14.62
CA GLY A 46 17.52 15.68 13.32
C GLY A 46 16.10 15.11 13.36
N LEU A 47 15.45 15.02 14.53
CA LEU A 47 14.08 14.51 14.67
C LEU A 47 13.09 15.25 13.74
N GLU A 48 13.19 16.57 13.64
CA GLU A 48 12.34 17.36 12.76
C GLU A 48 12.50 16.94 11.28
N ILE A 49 13.72 16.74 10.82
CA ILE A 49 14.02 16.29 9.47
C ILE A 49 13.45 14.87 9.26
N MET A 50 13.60 13.99 10.23
CA MET A 50 13.01 12.64 10.18
C MET A 50 11.48 12.68 10.02
N MET A 51 10.81 13.52 10.78
CA MET A 51 9.36 13.69 10.70
C MET A 51 8.92 14.22 9.34
N TRP A 52 9.64 15.20 8.78
CA TRP A 52 9.37 15.72 7.45
C TRP A 52 9.61 14.66 6.35
N LEU A 53 10.72 13.94 6.41
CA LEU A 53 11.02 12.85 5.44
C LEU A 53 9.94 11.77 5.47
N MET A 54 9.47 11.39 6.63
CA MET A 54 8.43 10.40 6.80
C MET A 54 7.09 10.90 6.24
N PHE A 55 6.70 12.14 6.57
CA PHE A 55 5.47 12.74 6.08
C PHE A 55 5.49 12.90 4.55
N LEU A 56 6.56 13.48 4.01
CA LEU A 56 6.73 13.68 2.57
C LEU A 56 6.84 12.34 1.83
N GLY A 57 7.53 11.35 2.41
CA GLY A 57 7.60 10.00 1.86
C GLY A 57 6.22 9.35 1.78
N TYR A 58 5.41 9.46 2.83
CA TYR A 58 4.06 8.94 2.83
C TYR A 58 3.18 9.61 1.77
N VAL A 59 3.14 10.94 1.75
CA VAL A 59 2.36 11.71 0.77
C VAL A 59 2.85 11.44 -0.65
N GLY A 60 4.17 11.45 -0.86
CA GLY A 60 4.78 11.14 -2.15
C GLY A 60 4.40 9.75 -2.66
N GLY A 61 4.41 8.74 -1.79
CA GLY A 61 3.97 7.39 -2.13
C GLY A 61 2.50 7.36 -2.57
N ARG A 62 1.61 8.06 -1.84
CA ARG A 62 0.19 8.15 -2.22
C ARG A 62 -0.02 8.88 -3.54
N LEU A 63 0.74 9.94 -3.79
CA LEU A 63 0.70 10.66 -5.06
C LEU A 63 1.16 9.78 -6.23
N CYS A 64 2.22 8.99 -6.06
CA CYS A 64 2.68 8.05 -7.08
C CYS A 64 1.61 7.01 -7.43
N GLU A 65 0.97 6.41 -6.43
CA GLU A 65 -0.10 5.44 -6.63
C GLU A 65 -1.30 6.07 -7.35
N GLY A 66 -1.75 7.24 -6.89
CA GLY A 66 -2.85 7.98 -7.51
C GLY A 66 -2.53 8.38 -8.95
N THR A 67 -1.34 8.92 -9.20
CA THR A 67 -0.89 9.29 -10.55
C THR A 67 -0.87 8.08 -11.49
N PHE A 68 -0.38 6.94 -11.02
CA PHE A 68 -0.39 5.72 -11.82
C PHE A 68 -1.82 5.30 -12.17
N GLN A 69 -2.70 5.25 -11.17
CA GLN A 69 -4.07 4.77 -11.34
C GLN A 69 -4.91 5.67 -12.23
N TYR A 70 -4.80 7.00 -12.08
CA TYR A 70 -5.68 7.94 -12.80
C TYR A 70 -5.12 8.39 -14.16
N TRP A 71 -3.78 8.45 -14.31
CA TRP A 71 -3.18 9.00 -15.52
C TRP A 71 -2.50 7.95 -16.41
N LEU A 72 -1.96 6.89 -15.84
CA LEU A 72 -1.25 5.88 -16.62
C LEU A 72 -2.13 4.66 -16.93
N ALA A 73 -2.85 4.14 -15.94
CA ALA A 73 -3.60 2.91 -16.07
C ALA A 73 -4.93 3.02 -15.32
N SER A 74 -5.97 2.34 -15.76
CA SER A 74 -7.26 2.30 -15.06
C SER A 74 -7.29 1.29 -13.91
N PHE A 75 -6.12 0.95 -13.35
CA PHE A 75 -5.97 -0.02 -12.27
C PHE A 75 -4.83 0.36 -11.32
N ASP A 76 -4.81 -0.28 -10.13
CA ASP A 76 -3.82 -0.03 -9.09
C ASP A 76 -2.40 -0.44 -9.56
N MET A 77 -1.39 0.40 -9.27
CA MET A 77 0.03 0.15 -9.58
C MET A 77 0.50 -1.22 -9.09
N PHE A 78 0.01 -1.68 -7.95
CA PHE A 78 0.43 -2.94 -7.32
C PHE A 78 -0.10 -4.21 -8.02
N ILE A 79 -0.99 -4.07 -8.99
CA ILE A 79 -1.43 -5.18 -9.83
C ILE A 79 -0.91 -5.09 -11.27
N TRP A 80 0.05 -4.20 -11.54
CA TRP A 80 0.64 -4.09 -12.87
C TRP A 80 1.53 -5.28 -13.23
N LYS A 81 2.48 -5.62 -12.39
CA LYS A 81 3.33 -6.82 -12.54
C LYS A 81 3.30 -7.65 -11.25
N LYS A 82 3.66 -8.93 -11.32
CA LYS A 82 3.69 -9.85 -10.16
C LYS A 82 4.55 -9.33 -9.01
N LEU A 83 5.71 -8.70 -9.33
CA LEU A 83 6.60 -8.07 -8.35
C LEU A 83 5.95 -6.88 -7.65
N ASP A 84 5.10 -6.12 -8.34
CA ASP A 84 4.41 -4.99 -7.73
C ASP A 84 3.40 -5.47 -6.67
N SER A 85 2.74 -6.60 -6.91
CA SER A 85 1.86 -7.22 -5.92
C SER A 85 2.62 -7.66 -4.66
N PHE A 86 3.85 -8.15 -4.81
CA PHE A 86 4.72 -8.42 -3.67
C PHE A 86 5.16 -7.12 -2.97
N ASN A 87 5.56 -6.10 -3.74
CA ASN A 87 5.94 -4.80 -3.20
C ASN A 87 4.82 -4.18 -2.34
N ARG A 88 3.55 -4.41 -2.68
CA ARG A 88 2.41 -3.96 -1.86
C ARG A 88 2.46 -4.46 -0.42
N LEU A 89 2.98 -5.66 -0.18
CA LEU A 89 3.06 -6.25 1.17
C LEU A 89 4.07 -5.53 2.06
N ILE A 90 5.16 -5.04 1.44
CA ILE A 90 6.30 -4.46 2.15
C ILE A 90 6.36 -2.93 2.05
N THR A 91 5.60 -2.31 1.14
CA THR A 91 5.56 -0.85 1.00
C THR A 91 5.29 -0.17 2.35
N ALA A 92 5.91 1.01 2.56
CA ALA A 92 5.79 1.81 3.78
C ALA A 92 4.34 2.29 3.99
N ARG A 93 3.52 1.40 4.51
CA ARG A 93 2.12 1.59 4.89
C ARG A 93 1.95 1.25 6.37
N ARG A 94 0.73 1.40 6.87
CA ARG A 94 0.39 1.18 8.29
C ARG A 94 1.03 -0.09 8.88
N ASN A 95 0.82 -1.25 8.27
CA ASN A 95 1.25 -2.53 8.87
C ASN A 95 2.78 -2.72 8.92
N PRO A 96 3.55 -2.55 7.82
CA PRO A 96 5.01 -2.63 7.89
C PRO A 96 5.61 -1.62 8.86
N ASN A 97 5.11 -0.39 8.86
CA ASN A 97 5.63 0.65 9.76
C ASN A 97 5.31 0.36 11.23
N LEU A 98 4.12 -0.17 11.52
CA LEU A 98 3.78 -0.59 12.87
C LEU A 98 4.71 -1.70 13.38
N ILE A 99 5.11 -2.63 12.53
CA ILE A 99 6.09 -3.67 12.88
C ILE A 99 7.43 -3.03 13.28
N LEU A 100 7.92 -2.07 12.49
CA LEU A 100 9.19 -1.38 12.77
C LEU A 100 9.14 -0.57 14.07
N LEU A 101 8.04 0.16 14.30
CA LEU A 101 7.84 0.90 15.56
C LEU A 101 7.73 -0.05 16.76
N THR A 102 6.98 -1.14 16.62
CA THR A 102 6.85 -2.15 17.68
C THR A 102 8.20 -2.79 18.01
N TYR A 103 9.01 -3.08 17.00
CA TYR A 103 10.38 -3.57 17.20
C TYR A 103 11.22 -2.56 18.00
N GLY A 104 11.21 -1.27 17.62
CA GLY A 104 11.91 -0.22 18.37
C GLY A 104 11.44 -0.13 19.83
N TRP A 105 10.14 -0.26 20.07
CA TRP A 105 9.58 -0.24 21.42
C TRP A 105 9.99 -1.48 22.25
N LEU A 106 9.90 -2.67 21.68
CA LEU A 106 10.27 -3.92 22.36
C LEU A 106 11.77 -4.00 22.70
N THR A 107 12.61 -3.35 21.91
CA THR A 107 14.05 -3.28 22.15
C THR A 107 14.46 -2.10 23.05
N ASN A 108 13.51 -1.34 23.60
CA ASN A 108 13.75 -0.09 24.34
C ASN A 108 14.55 0.94 23.54
N GLN A 109 14.41 0.96 22.22
CA GLN A 109 15.04 1.90 21.30
C GLN A 109 13.98 2.53 20.38
N PRO A 110 13.03 3.32 20.91
CA PRO A 110 11.94 3.90 20.14
C PRO A 110 12.39 4.91 19.07
N ASP A 111 13.52 5.60 19.29
CA ASP A 111 14.22 6.45 18.34
C ASP A 111 14.75 5.65 17.13
N PHE A 112 15.35 4.50 17.37
CA PHE A 112 15.77 3.60 16.31
C PHE A 112 14.58 3.05 15.51
N GLY A 113 13.47 2.73 16.17
CA GLY A 113 12.22 2.35 15.52
C GLY A 113 11.71 3.44 14.55
N LEU A 114 11.77 4.71 14.98
CA LEU A 114 11.42 5.84 14.11
C LEU A 114 12.38 5.96 12.93
N LEU A 115 13.68 5.83 13.15
CA LEU A 115 14.68 5.88 12.07
C LEU A 115 14.42 4.81 11.02
N LEU A 116 14.09 3.59 11.43
CA LEU A 116 13.74 2.51 10.52
C LEU A 116 12.50 2.83 9.67
N VAL A 117 11.48 3.43 10.27
CA VAL A 117 10.27 3.86 9.55
C VAL A 117 10.59 4.95 8.54
N VAL A 118 11.40 5.95 8.93
CA VAL A 118 11.83 7.02 8.02
C VAL A 118 12.60 6.46 6.83
N ALA A 119 13.61 5.62 7.09
CA ALA A 119 14.41 4.98 6.04
C ALA A 119 13.51 4.15 5.10
N TRP A 120 12.56 3.43 5.67
CA TRP A 120 11.63 2.60 4.89
C TRP A 120 10.67 3.44 4.04
N HIS A 121 10.22 4.60 4.53
CA HIS A 121 9.43 5.54 3.73
C HIS A 121 10.22 6.07 2.53
N VAL A 122 11.45 6.51 2.74
CA VAL A 122 12.31 7.01 1.67
C VAL A 122 12.54 5.92 0.60
N ILE A 123 12.91 4.71 1.03
CA ILE A 123 13.14 3.58 0.12
C ILE A 123 11.87 3.22 -0.64
N SER A 124 10.75 3.07 0.06
CA SER A 124 9.46 2.72 -0.56
C SER A 124 9.01 3.77 -1.57
N THR A 125 9.15 5.05 -1.23
CA THR A 125 8.78 6.15 -2.14
C THR A 125 9.68 6.18 -3.36
N ALA A 126 10.98 5.97 -3.19
CA ALA A 126 11.92 5.88 -4.31
C ALA A 126 11.56 4.71 -5.27
N ILE A 127 11.19 3.55 -4.73
CA ILE A 127 10.72 2.42 -5.53
C ILE A 127 9.43 2.79 -6.28
N LEU A 128 8.46 3.44 -5.64
CA LEU A 128 7.20 3.84 -6.29
C LEU A 128 7.44 4.87 -7.39
N ILE A 129 8.31 5.86 -7.18
CA ILE A 129 8.70 6.83 -8.21
C ILE A 129 9.35 6.11 -9.39
N TRP A 130 10.29 5.22 -9.13
CA TRP A 130 10.95 4.43 -10.16
C TRP A 130 9.94 3.59 -10.97
N ARG A 131 8.99 2.93 -10.28
CA ARG A 131 7.93 2.16 -10.95
C ARG A 131 7.01 3.06 -11.77
N LEU A 132 6.68 4.25 -11.28
CA LEU A 132 5.90 5.24 -12.01
C LEU A 132 6.60 5.67 -13.30
N MET A 133 7.91 5.94 -13.24
CA MET A 133 8.70 6.29 -14.43
C MET A 133 8.73 5.17 -15.47
N ILE A 134 8.93 3.91 -15.04
CA ILE A 134 8.87 2.77 -15.95
C ILE A 134 7.47 2.63 -16.55
N GLY A 135 6.42 2.79 -15.76
CA GLY A 135 5.04 2.77 -16.24
C GLY A 135 4.77 3.82 -17.30
N TRP A 136 5.26 5.04 -17.07
CA TRP A 136 5.17 6.12 -18.04
C TRP A 136 5.87 5.78 -19.36
N GLN A 137 7.11 5.32 -19.30
CA GLN A 137 7.88 4.92 -20.49
C GLN A 137 7.21 3.76 -21.25
N THR A 138 6.68 2.77 -20.52
CA THR A 138 5.98 1.64 -21.12
C THR A 138 4.70 2.11 -21.81
N LYS A 139 3.93 2.99 -21.18
CA LYS A 139 2.73 3.56 -21.79
C LYS A 139 3.03 4.33 -23.07
N GLN A 140 4.12 5.08 -23.12
CA GLN A 140 4.53 5.79 -24.34
C GLN A 140 4.92 4.85 -25.48
N LYS A 141 5.50 3.69 -25.16
CA LYS A 141 5.93 2.69 -26.18
C LYS A 141 4.78 1.79 -26.64
N GLU A 142 3.97 1.32 -25.71
CA GLU A 142 2.95 0.28 -25.94
C GLU A 142 1.52 0.85 -26.03
N GLY A 143 1.33 2.13 -25.74
CA GLY A 143 0.03 2.81 -25.74
C GLY A 143 -0.83 2.52 -24.53
N THR A 144 -0.91 1.27 -24.08
CA THR A 144 -1.74 0.84 -22.95
C THR A 144 -0.99 -0.07 -21.99
N LEU A 145 -1.23 0.11 -20.69
CA LEU A 145 -0.72 -0.80 -19.68
C LEU A 145 -1.74 -1.91 -19.42
N LYS A 146 -1.26 -3.13 -19.23
CA LYS A 146 -2.09 -4.29 -18.87
C LYS A 146 -1.70 -4.82 -17.50
N SER A 147 -2.71 -5.12 -16.69
CA SER A 147 -2.51 -5.80 -15.40
C SER A 147 -2.19 -7.27 -15.63
N TRP A 148 -1.25 -7.82 -14.84
CA TRP A 148 -0.95 -9.25 -14.88
C TRP A 148 -2.14 -10.13 -14.47
N LEU A 149 -3.15 -9.57 -13.80
CA LEU A 149 -4.36 -10.28 -13.42
C LEU A 149 -5.36 -10.46 -14.57
N GLN A 150 -5.25 -9.68 -15.67
CA GLN A 150 -6.19 -9.74 -16.78
C GLN A 150 -6.06 -11.04 -17.60
N ASP A 151 -4.85 -11.60 -17.65
CA ASP A 151 -4.53 -12.78 -18.46
C ASP A 151 -4.49 -14.08 -17.65
N ILE A 152 -4.88 -14.03 -16.35
CA ILE A 152 -4.82 -15.19 -15.46
C ILE A 152 -6.15 -15.93 -15.41
N ASP A 153 -6.08 -17.23 -15.70
CA ASP A 153 -7.10 -18.19 -15.32
C ASP A 153 -6.79 -18.76 -13.92
N PRO A 154 -7.60 -18.43 -12.88
CA PRO A 154 -7.33 -18.87 -11.51
C PRO A 154 -7.29 -20.40 -11.34
N VAL A 155 -7.88 -21.18 -12.28
CA VAL A 155 -7.89 -22.64 -12.25
C VAL A 155 -6.66 -23.19 -12.94
N ARG A 156 -6.39 -22.74 -14.17
CA ARG A 156 -5.25 -23.22 -14.98
C ARG A 156 -3.92 -22.78 -14.40
N ASP A 157 -3.84 -21.51 -13.96
CA ASP A 157 -2.60 -20.89 -13.52
C ASP A 157 -2.37 -20.99 -12.01
N ARG A 158 -3.09 -21.88 -11.33
CA ARG A 158 -3.06 -22.08 -9.87
C ARG A 158 -1.67 -22.39 -9.31
N GLU A 159 -0.79 -22.99 -10.11
CA GLU A 159 0.56 -23.36 -9.69
C GLU A 159 1.52 -22.17 -9.60
N ILE A 160 1.19 -21.03 -10.24
CA ILE A 160 1.99 -19.83 -10.18
C ILE A 160 1.96 -19.28 -8.74
N TRP A 161 3.13 -19.09 -8.13
CA TRP A 161 3.25 -18.61 -6.73
C TRP A 161 2.47 -17.33 -6.45
N ALA A 162 2.47 -16.37 -7.40
CA ALA A 162 1.76 -15.11 -7.26
C ALA A 162 0.23 -15.33 -7.23
N VAL A 163 -0.29 -16.27 -8.04
CA VAL A 163 -1.70 -16.64 -8.03
C VAL A 163 -2.08 -17.28 -6.69
N LYS A 164 -1.23 -18.17 -6.16
CA LYS A 164 -1.45 -18.79 -4.83
C LYS A 164 -1.57 -17.77 -3.71
N ILE A 165 -0.78 -16.72 -3.74
CA ILE A 165 -0.73 -15.71 -2.67
C ILE A 165 -1.82 -14.64 -2.84
N PHE A 166 -2.00 -14.13 -4.07
CA PHE A 166 -2.81 -12.92 -4.29
C PHE A 166 -4.22 -13.19 -4.81
N THR A 167 -4.50 -14.40 -5.35
CA THR A 167 -5.81 -14.76 -5.91
C THR A 167 -6.51 -15.89 -5.15
N ARG A 168 -6.38 -15.95 -3.83
CA ARG A 168 -7.16 -16.89 -3.02
C ARG A 168 -8.66 -16.58 -3.15
N ALA A 169 -9.28 -17.10 -4.21
CA ALA A 169 -10.72 -17.22 -4.23
C ALA A 169 -11.14 -18.16 -3.10
N PRO A 170 -12.12 -17.79 -2.28
CA PRO A 170 -12.69 -18.70 -1.30
C PRO A 170 -13.18 -19.97 -2.05
N ILE A 171 -12.84 -21.12 -1.50
CA ILE A 171 -13.08 -22.46 -2.08
C ILE A 171 -14.55 -22.67 -2.49
N ASN A 172 -15.48 -21.90 -1.95
CA ASN A 172 -16.91 -21.98 -2.17
C ASN A 172 -17.44 -21.31 -3.46
N LEU A 173 -16.63 -20.57 -4.21
CA LEU A 173 -17.04 -19.99 -5.51
C LEU A 173 -16.87 -20.96 -6.70
N ARG A 174 -16.69 -22.26 -6.44
CA ARG A 174 -16.50 -23.30 -7.49
C ARG A 174 -17.79 -23.81 -8.14
N LYS A 175 -18.96 -23.31 -7.77
CA LYS A 175 -20.18 -23.63 -8.51
C LYS A 175 -20.28 -22.66 -9.68
N PRO A 176 -20.19 -23.14 -10.93
CA PRO A 176 -20.54 -22.31 -12.07
C PRO A 176 -21.97 -21.83 -11.84
N TYR A 177 -22.18 -20.52 -11.95
CA TYR A 177 -23.53 -19.99 -11.98
C TYR A 177 -24.25 -20.70 -13.13
N PRO A 178 -25.44 -21.28 -12.92
CA PRO A 178 -26.21 -21.78 -14.02
C PRO A 178 -26.50 -20.59 -14.94
N VAL A 179 -25.96 -20.67 -16.16
CA VAL A 179 -26.32 -19.72 -17.21
C VAL A 179 -27.81 -19.94 -17.43
N SER A 180 -28.64 -19.02 -16.95
CA SER A 180 -30.06 -18.99 -17.26
C SER A 180 -30.19 -18.72 -18.75
N SER A 181 -30.50 -19.79 -19.52
CA SER A 181 -30.96 -19.66 -20.87
C SER A 181 -32.32 -18.94 -20.87
N HIS A 182 -32.32 -17.68 -21.25
CA HIS A 182 -33.47 -16.97 -21.77
C HIS A 182 -33.10 -16.25 -23.05
#